data_c53e1cfdd0c4890412fe338802d0fbb3
#
_entry.id   c53e1cfdd0c4890412fe338802d0fbb3
#
_cell.length_a   1.000
_cell.length_b   1.000
_cell.length_c   1.000
_cell.angle_alpha   90.00
_cell.angle_beta   90.00
_cell.angle_gamma   90.00
#
_symmetry.space_group_name_H-M   'P 1'
#
loop_
_entity.id
_entity.type
_entity.pdbx_description
1 polymer ?
#
loop_
_entity_poly.entity_id
_entity_poly.type
_entity_poly.pdbx_seq_one_letter_code
_entity_poly.pdbx_strand_id
1 'polypeptide(L)'
;MDFSMKNNKLVNHYFSNFKERATITPMEIIADGTQANENPAACYRGLGCVSGNNSSRLLLDYKVEHPHAYEEIMRLLFQKDYGAGLTHIKLELGADINSSSGTEPCTKRSLNEPADVTRGAGFQFAADAKAINPDVTVDFLRWGEPKWVTDAFSISQEHGLNARYRWYKETLDAAYAVYGLKFDYISADQNETDTPDEAWILYLRYRLDNEKNAPYDYSKIKIVASDEVGTRNIAEQMVDNSPLRNAVDVIGLHYTTFGDSYTNLLNEAYGKEIWYSEGIAPCNVPELTVQADESGLVGKNG
;
A
#
# COMPACT_ATOMS: atom_id res chain seq x y z
N MET A 1 3.09 9.21 39.78
CA MET A 1 3.85 10.34 39.17
C MET A 1 2.97 10.94 38.11
N ASP A 2 2.58 12.17 38.31
CA ASP A 2 1.60 12.83 37.44
C ASP A 2 2.28 13.33 36.14
N PHE A 3 2.00 12.64 35.03
CA PHE A 3 2.55 12.98 33.71
C PHE A 3 1.78 14.11 32.99
N SER A 4 0.72 14.64 33.59
CA SER A 4 -0.20 15.58 32.94
C SER A 4 0.35 16.99 32.77
N MET A 5 1.32 17.42 33.56
CA MET A 5 1.78 18.81 33.55
C MET A 5 3.01 19.12 32.67
N LYS A 6 3.79 18.12 32.27
CA LYS A 6 4.96 18.38 31.42
C LYS A 6 4.63 18.49 29.93
N ASN A 7 3.60 17.82 29.48
CA ASN A 7 3.20 17.80 28.07
C ASN A 7 2.53 19.11 27.61
N ASN A 8 1.78 19.78 28.48
CA ASN A 8 1.11 21.04 28.12
C ASN A 8 2.08 22.19 27.82
N LYS A 9 3.28 22.20 28.40
CA LYS A 9 4.27 23.25 28.11
C LYS A 9 4.95 23.08 26.75
N LEU A 10 5.23 21.86 26.33
CA LEU A 10 5.80 21.57 25.01
C LEU A 10 4.77 21.81 23.89
N VAL A 11 3.56 21.35 24.06
CA VAL A 11 2.47 21.57 23.10
C VAL A 11 2.15 23.07 22.97
N ASN A 12 2.06 23.79 24.09
CA ASN A 12 1.81 25.22 24.03
C ASN A 12 2.99 26.04 23.47
N HIS A 13 4.23 25.54 23.58
CA HIS A 13 5.39 26.20 22.98
C HIS A 13 5.42 25.99 21.45
N TYR A 14 5.04 24.83 20.98
CA TYR A 14 4.86 24.57 19.54
C TYR A 14 3.73 25.40 18.95
N PHE A 15 2.56 25.45 19.59
CA PHE A 15 1.43 26.24 19.10
C PHE A 15 1.61 27.76 19.23
N SER A 16 2.40 28.26 20.20
CA SER A 16 2.69 29.68 20.30
C SER A 16 3.63 30.18 19.19
N ASN A 17 4.58 29.34 18.77
CA ASN A 17 5.44 29.66 17.63
C ASN A 17 4.70 29.63 16.29
N PHE A 18 3.65 28.80 16.17
CA PHE A 18 2.76 28.79 15.00
C PHE A 18 1.90 30.06 14.91
N LYS A 19 1.48 30.63 16.03
CA LYS A 19 0.64 31.84 16.05
C LYS A 19 1.37 33.12 15.63
N GLU A 20 2.68 33.14 15.72
CA GLU A 20 3.47 34.34 15.35
C GLU A 20 3.93 34.36 13.88
N ARG A 21 3.77 33.23 13.14
CA ARG A 21 4.38 33.08 11.80
C ARG A 21 3.48 33.28 10.61
N ALA A 22 2.17 33.40 10.75
CA ALA A 22 1.36 33.56 9.56
C ALA A 22 0.10 34.40 9.80
N THR A 23 0.07 35.60 9.27
CA THR A 23 -1.14 36.08 8.64
C THR A 23 -1.38 35.23 7.40
N ILE A 24 -1.90 33.99 7.60
CA ILE A 24 -2.36 33.19 6.48
C ILE A 24 -3.59 33.93 5.96
N THR A 25 -3.48 34.57 4.82
CA THR A 25 -4.65 35.02 4.08
C THR A 25 -5.46 33.75 3.80
N PRO A 26 -6.71 33.67 4.26
CA PRO A 26 -7.53 32.50 3.96
C PRO A 26 -7.58 32.32 2.43
N MET A 27 -7.11 31.17 1.95
CA MET A 27 -7.28 30.80 0.54
C MET A 27 -8.63 30.12 0.44
N GLU A 28 -9.54 30.70 -0.30
CA GLU A 28 -10.79 30.04 -0.66
C GLU A 28 -10.53 29.07 -1.79
N ILE A 29 -10.79 27.79 -1.55
CA ILE A 29 -10.75 26.75 -2.57
C ILE A 29 -12.20 26.45 -2.95
N ILE A 30 -12.58 26.80 -4.18
CA ILE A 30 -13.89 26.47 -4.71
C ILE A 30 -13.75 25.18 -5.53
N ALA A 31 -14.37 24.09 -5.04
CA ALA A 31 -14.50 22.85 -5.80
C ALA A 31 -15.79 22.93 -6.63
N ASP A 32 -15.63 23.16 -7.94
CA ASP A 32 -16.77 23.19 -8.87
C ASP A 32 -17.00 21.78 -9.45
N GLY A 33 -18.01 21.08 -8.91
CA GLY A 33 -18.37 19.73 -9.36
C GLY A 33 -18.87 19.67 -10.81
N THR A 34 -19.20 20.81 -11.43
CA THR A 34 -19.60 20.85 -12.86
C THR A 34 -18.40 20.69 -13.79
N GLN A 35 -17.17 20.83 -13.28
CA GLN A 35 -15.91 20.63 -13.99
C GLN A 35 -15.31 19.25 -13.72
N ALA A 36 -16.04 18.33 -13.07
CA ALA A 36 -15.56 17.00 -12.77
C ALA A 36 -15.25 16.22 -14.06
N ASN A 37 -14.14 15.48 -14.03
CA ASN A 37 -13.78 14.59 -15.12
C ASN A 37 -14.76 13.39 -15.14
N GLU A 38 -15.39 13.13 -16.29
CA GLU A 38 -16.33 12.03 -16.45
C GLU A 38 -15.64 10.66 -16.65
N ASN A 39 -14.32 10.61 -16.82
CA ASN A 39 -13.58 9.37 -16.94
C ASN A 39 -13.60 8.62 -15.59
N PRO A 40 -14.22 7.43 -15.51
CA PRO A 40 -14.30 6.68 -14.25
C PRO A 40 -12.94 6.20 -13.73
N ALA A 41 -11.92 6.09 -14.60
CA ALA A 41 -10.56 5.76 -14.22
C ALA A 41 -9.78 6.96 -13.63
N ALA A 42 -10.29 8.19 -13.79
CA ALA A 42 -9.74 9.39 -13.17
C ALA A 42 -10.45 9.75 -11.83
N CYS A 43 -11.17 8.81 -11.24
CA CYS A 43 -11.89 9.02 -10.00
C CYS A 43 -10.95 8.94 -8.80
N TYR A 44 -11.02 9.92 -7.89
CA TYR A 44 -10.32 9.86 -6.60
C TYR A 44 -10.85 8.71 -5.75
N ARG A 45 -9.99 7.80 -5.32
CA ARG A 45 -10.34 6.61 -4.54
C ARG A 45 -10.16 6.77 -3.03
N GLY A 46 -9.57 7.86 -2.58
CA GLY A 46 -9.28 8.13 -1.18
C GLY A 46 -7.78 8.12 -0.87
N LEU A 47 -7.49 8.12 0.41
CA LEU A 47 -6.14 8.00 0.96
C LEU A 47 -5.97 6.62 1.58
N GLY A 48 -4.74 6.12 1.57
CA GLY A 48 -4.38 4.86 2.20
C GLY A 48 -3.18 4.99 3.11
N CYS A 49 -2.80 3.88 3.70
CA CYS A 49 -1.55 3.75 4.44
C CYS A 49 -0.82 2.46 4.08
N VAL A 50 0.49 2.46 4.32
CA VAL A 50 1.35 1.29 4.16
C VAL A 50 1.64 0.70 5.53
N SER A 51 1.51 -0.62 5.66
CA SER A 51 2.00 -1.41 6.78
C SER A 51 3.14 -2.29 6.28
N GLY A 52 4.35 -1.75 6.33
CA GLY A 52 5.58 -2.44 5.96
C GLY A 52 6.63 -2.33 7.05
N ASN A 53 7.76 -3.01 6.88
CA ASN A 53 8.87 -3.00 7.83
C ASN A 53 8.46 -3.38 9.27
N ASN A 54 7.38 -4.16 9.41
CA ASN A 54 6.76 -4.49 10.69
C ASN A 54 6.31 -3.25 11.52
N SER A 55 6.03 -2.13 10.85
CA SER A 55 5.67 -0.87 11.51
C SER A 55 4.38 -0.96 12.33
N SER A 56 3.41 -1.77 11.91
CA SER A 56 2.15 -1.97 12.64
C SER A 56 2.32 -2.78 13.93
N ARG A 57 3.49 -3.34 14.20
CA ARG A 57 3.76 -4.12 15.42
C ARG A 57 3.52 -3.29 16.68
N LEU A 58 3.98 -2.04 16.67
CA LEU A 58 3.78 -1.13 17.80
C LEU A 58 2.29 -0.91 18.10
N LEU A 59 1.45 -0.79 17.07
CA LEU A 59 0.01 -0.65 17.24
C LEU A 59 -0.61 -1.91 17.85
N LEU A 60 -0.15 -3.11 17.46
CA LEU A 60 -0.64 -4.35 18.07
C LEU A 60 -0.19 -4.53 19.52
N ASP A 61 0.99 -4.04 19.88
CA ASP A 61 1.43 -3.98 21.27
C ASP A 61 0.51 -3.05 22.08
N TYR A 62 0.15 -1.89 21.52
CA TYR A 62 -0.86 -1.00 22.10
C TYR A 62 -2.24 -1.64 22.25
N LYS A 63 -2.64 -2.49 21.31
CA LYS A 63 -3.91 -3.24 21.41
C LYS A 63 -3.99 -4.06 22.68
N VAL A 64 -2.85 -4.62 23.13
CA VAL A 64 -2.75 -5.44 24.35
C VAL A 64 -2.60 -4.57 25.60
N GLU A 65 -1.73 -3.59 25.57
CA GLU A 65 -1.36 -2.79 26.74
C GLU A 65 -2.32 -1.64 26.99
N HIS A 66 -2.88 -1.04 25.93
CA HIS A 66 -3.73 0.14 25.96
C HIS A 66 -4.91 0.00 24.98
N PRO A 67 -5.83 -0.97 25.18
CA PRO A 67 -6.86 -1.33 24.21
C PRO A 67 -7.77 -0.16 23.82
N HIS A 68 -8.14 0.70 24.77
CA HIS A 68 -8.96 1.89 24.47
C HIS A 68 -8.23 2.92 23.58
N ALA A 69 -6.92 3.11 23.83
CA ALA A 69 -6.12 4.01 22.98
C ALA A 69 -5.94 3.43 21.58
N TYR A 70 -5.72 2.12 21.46
CA TYR A 70 -5.68 1.43 20.19
C TYR A 70 -6.98 1.58 19.40
N GLU A 71 -8.13 1.32 20.04
CA GLU A 71 -9.45 1.47 19.42
C GLU A 71 -9.65 2.90 18.89
N GLU A 72 -9.29 3.91 19.68
CA GLU A 72 -9.42 5.30 19.28
C GLU A 72 -8.49 5.65 18.13
N ILE A 73 -7.24 5.16 18.11
CA ILE A 73 -6.31 5.33 16.98
C ILE A 73 -6.91 4.72 15.71
N MET A 74 -7.41 3.50 15.79
CA MET A 74 -7.98 2.81 14.64
C MET A 74 -9.24 3.52 14.13
N ARG A 75 -10.07 4.07 15.01
CA ARG A 75 -11.23 4.89 14.63
C ARG A 75 -10.81 6.19 13.96
N LEU A 76 -9.79 6.87 14.48
CA LEU A 76 -9.23 8.09 13.89
C LEU A 76 -8.64 7.82 12.49
N LEU A 77 -8.09 6.64 12.26
CA LEU A 77 -7.55 6.27 10.96
C LEU A 77 -8.65 5.89 9.96
N PHE A 78 -9.59 5.03 10.33
CA PHE A 78 -10.46 4.33 9.38
C PHE A 78 -11.94 4.64 9.47
N GLN A 79 -12.43 5.15 10.63
CA GLN A 79 -13.86 5.43 10.75
C GLN A 79 -14.27 6.62 9.89
N LYS A 80 -15.25 6.37 9.03
CA LYS A 80 -15.82 7.38 8.13
C LYS A 80 -16.41 8.53 8.94
N ASP A 81 -16.20 9.76 8.49
CA ASP A 81 -16.73 11.00 9.11
C ASP A 81 -16.27 11.24 10.56
N TYR A 82 -15.21 10.55 11.00
CA TYR A 82 -14.68 10.71 12.36
C TYR A 82 -13.24 11.19 12.40
N GLY A 83 -12.36 10.66 11.53
CA GLY A 83 -10.95 11.00 11.47
C GLY A 83 -10.44 11.12 10.04
N ALA A 84 -9.31 10.50 9.74
CA ALA A 84 -8.72 10.52 8.40
C ALA A 84 -9.55 9.79 7.34
N GLY A 85 -10.36 8.80 7.76
CA GLY A 85 -11.23 8.05 6.86
C GLY A 85 -10.46 7.30 5.78
N LEU A 86 -9.32 6.69 6.13
CA LEU A 86 -8.49 5.94 5.18
C LEU A 86 -9.31 4.83 4.52
N THR A 87 -9.12 4.67 3.22
CA THR A 87 -9.91 3.75 2.37
C THR A 87 -9.09 2.59 1.82
N HIS A 88 -7.77 2.60 2.01
CA HIS A 88 -6.87 1.58 1.48
C HIS A 88 -5.74 1.25 2.43
N ILE A 89 -5.34 -0.03 2.47
CA ILE A 89 -4.16 -0.50 3.19
C ILE A 89 -3.32 -1.34 2.26
N LYS A 90 -2.06 -0.95 2.07
CA LYS A 90 -1.03 -1.76 1.42
C LYS A 90 -0.21 -2.46 2.49
N LEU A 91 -0.11 -3.79 2.42
CA LEU A 91 0.69 -4.61 3.33
C LEU A 91 2.00 -5.02 2.68
N GLU A 92 3.09 -5.05 3.44
CA GLU A 92 4.27 -5.77 3.01
C GLU A 92 4.01 -7.28 3.07
N LEU A 93 4.19 -7.98 1.95
CA LEU A 93 4.34 -9.42 1.95
C LEU A 93 5.77 -9.76 2.36
N GLY A 94 5.97 -9.97 3.64
CA GLY A 94 7.29 -10.12 4.27
C GLY A 94 8.03 -11.38 3.83
N ALA A 95 9.35 -11.27 3.76
CA ALA A 95 10.28 -12.34 3.38
C ALA A 95 11.44 -12.54 4.38
N ASP A 96 11.32 -12.04 5.62
CA ASP A 96 12.37 -11.99 6.63
C ASP A 96 13.61 -11.18 6.16
N ILE A 97 13.42 -10.25 5.23
CA ILE A 97 14.48 -9.39 4.72
C ILE A 97 14.36 -8.03 5.42
N ASN A 98 15.47 -7.56 5.98
CA ASN A 98 15.54 -6.22 6.54
C ASN A 98 15.59 -5.22 5.39
N SER A 99 14.60 -4.36 5.34
CA SER A 99 14.54 -3.26 4.37
C SER A 99 14.94 -1.93 5.03
N SER A 100 14.30 -0.81 4.68
CA SER A 100 14.74 0.52 5.12
C SER A 100 14.75 0.72 6.63
N SER A 101 13.73 0.26 7.35
CA SER A 101 13.57 0.56 8.79
C SER A 101 13.15 -0.62 9.66
N GLY A 102 13.04 -1.81 9.08
CA GLY A 102 12.64 -3.00 9.82
C GLY A 102 12.53 -4.23 8.96
N THR A 103 12.00 -5.30 9.54
CA THR A 103 11.83 -6.60 8.91
C THR A 103 10.40 -7.07 9.07
N GLU A 104 9.69 -7.22 7.96
CA GLU A 104 8.39 -7.89 7.96
C GLU A 104 8.59 -9.41 7.94
N PRO A 105 8.01 -10.14 8.89
CA PRO A 105 8.16 -11.59 8.95
C PRO A 105 7.57 -12.31 7.74
N CYS A 106 8.31 -13.29 7.23
CA CYS A 106 7.84 -14.11 6.13
C CYS A 106 6.66 -14.99 6.54
N THR A 107 5.59 -14.94 5.75
CA THR A 107 4.41 -15.79 5.97
C THR A 107 4.69 -17.27 5.73
N LYS A 108 5.67 -17.59 4.86
CA LYS A 108 6.01 -18.98 4.50
C LYS A 108 7.51 -19.11 4.22
N ARG A 109 8.25 -19.60 5.21
CA ARG A 109 9.72 -19.67 5.19
C ARG A 109 10.29 -20.84 4.39
N SER A 110 9.47 -21.86 4.11
CA SER A 110 9.88 -23.01 3.31
C SER A 110 8.73 -23.57 2.47
N LEU A 111 9.08 -24.35 1.46
CA LEU A 111 8.10 -24.97 0.55
C LEU A 111 7.03 -25.80 1.27
N ASN A 112 7.41 -26.49 2.34
CA ASN A 112 6.53 -27.45 3.05
C ASN A 112 5.91 -26.86 4.32
N GLU A 113 6.28 -25.67 4.71
CA GLU A 113 5.67 -24.96 5.84
C GLU A 113 4.29 -24.43 5.42
N PRO A 114 3.23 -24.57 6.23
CA PRO A 114 1.98 -23.85 5.99
C PRO A 114 2.22 -22.34 6.15
N ALA A 115 1.49 -21.54 5.39
CA ALA A 115 1.55 -20.08 5.56
C ALA A 115 0.99 -19.66 6.92
N ASP A 116 1.71 -18.77 7.59
CA ASP A 116 1.37 -18.23 8.91
C ASP A 116 1.38 -16.70 8.86
N VAL A 117 0.20 -16.13 8.70
CA VAL A 117 -0.04 -14.69 8.64
C VAL A 117 -0.07 -14.01 10.00
N THR A 118 0.09 -14.76 11.08
CA THR A 118 0.12 -14.21 12.44
C THR A 118 1.50 -13.73 12.87
N ARG A 119 2.54 -14.05 12.08
CA ARG A 119 3.92 -13.62 12.36
C ARG A 119 4.12 -12.13 12.20
N GLY A 120 3.55 -11.54 11.15
CA GLY A 120 3.54 -10.10 10.91
C GLY A 120 2.35 -9.40 11.53
N ALA A 121 2.46 -8.10 11.73
CA ALA A 121 1.39 -7.30 12.31
C ALA A 121 0.36 -6.82 11.28
N GLY A 122 0.76 -6.71 10.01
CA GLY A 122 -0.03 -6.06 8.97
C GLY A 122 -1.39 -6.73 8.70
N PHE A 123 -1.45 -8.05 8.68
CA PHE A 123 -2.71 -8.78 8.42
C PHE A 123 -3.75 -8.55 9.51
N GLN A 124 -3.34 -8.59 10.79
CA GLN A 124 -4.22 -8.27 11.91
C GLN A 124 -4.67 -6.82 11.88
N PHE A 125 -3.74 -5.89 11.58
CA PHE A 125 -4.04 -4.48 11.44
C PHE A 125 -5.10 -4.22 10.35
N ALA A 126 -4.96 -4.86 9.18
CA ALA A 126 -5.94 -4.75 8.10
C ALA A 126 -7.31 -5.35 8.47
N ALA A 127 -7.32 -6.46 9.19
CA ALA A 127 -8.56 -7.07 9.67
C ALA A 127 -9.28 -6.15 10.68
N ASP A 128 -8.55 -5.55 11.60
CA ASP A 128 -9.11 -4.60 12.58
C ASP A 128 -9.63 -3.33 11.88
N ALA A 129 -8.94 -2.84 10.84
CA ALA A 129 -9.40 -1.72 10.04
C ALA A 129 -10.71 -2.03 9.30
N LYS A 130 -10.82 -3.22 8.68
CA LYS A 130 -12.05 -3.67 8.01
C LYS A 130 -13.21 -3.89 8.99
N ALA A 131 -12.92 -4.22 10.25
CA ALA A 131 -13.95 -4.32 11.29
C ALA A 131 -14.58 -2.94 11.62
N ILE A 132 -13.81 -1.86 11.49
CA ILE A 132 -14.27 -0.48 11.70
C ILE A 132 -14.93 0.08 10.43
N ASN A 133 -14.29 -0.13 9.29
CA ASN A 133 -14.77 0.31 7.99
C ASN A 133 -14.66 -0.84 6.96
N PRO A 134 -15.75 -1.56 6.72
CA PRO A 134 -15.76 -2.67 5.76
C PRO A 134 -15.40 -2.29 4.31
N ASP A 135 -15.52 -1.00 3.97
CA ASP A 135 -15.22 -0.48 2.64
C ASP A 135 -13.69 -0.28 2.41
N VAL A 136 -12.86 -0.44 3.45
CA VAL A 136 -11.39 -0.40 3.30
C VAL A 136 -10.95 -1.52 2.36
N THR A 137 -10.25 -1.17 1.30
CA THR A 137 -9.62 -2.12 0.38
C THR A 137 -8.23 -2.51 0.87
N VAL A 138 -7.79 -3.71 0.53
CA VAL A 138 -6.51 -4.24 0.99
C VAL A 138 -5.70 -4.77 -0.20
N ASP A 139 -4.43 -4.45 -0.19
CA ASP A 139 -3.40 -4.86 -1.13
C ASP A 139 -2.22 -5.46 -0.36
N PHE A 140 -1.38 -6.23 -1.04
CA PHE A 140 -0.03 -6.51 -0.56
C PHE A 140 1.02 -6.39 -1.66
N LEU A 141 2.22 -6.01 -1.26
CA LEU A 141 3.40 -5.84 -2.10
C LEU A 141 4.60 -6.54 -1.45
N ARG A 142 5.41 -7.28 -2.22
CA ARG A 142 6.65 -7.88 -1.72
C ARG A 142 7.82 -6.90 -1.82
N TRP A 143 8.61 -6.77 -0.74
CA TRP A 143 9.92 -6.10 -0.79
C TRP A 143 11.05 -7.06 -1.16
N GLY A 144 10.83 -8.34 -1.02
CA GLY A 144 11.78 -9.38 -1.40
C GLY A 144 11.10 -10.74 -1.47
N GLU A 145 11.87 -11.81 -1.63
CA GLU A 145 11.34 -13.17 -1.74
C GLU A 145 12.01 -14.13 -0.75
N PRO A 146 11.27 -15.08 -0.19
CA PRO A 146 11.86 -16.12 0.63
C PRO A 146 12.78 -17.01 -0.21
N LYS A 147 13.85 -17.48 0.42
CA LYS A 147 14.91 -18.26 -0.26
C LYS A 147 14.38 -19.44 -1.08
N TRP A 148 13.38 -20.16 -0.62
CA TRP A 148 12.85 -21.31 -1.35
C TRP A 148 12.18 -20.92 -2.68
N VAL A 149 11.69 -19.67 -2.81
CA VAL A 149 11.18 -19.12 -4.08
C VAL A 149 12.32 -18.78 -5.01
N THR A 150 13.34 -18.07 -4.52
CA THR A 150 14.52 -17.73 -5.33
C THR A 150 15.30 -18.97 -5.76
N ASP A 151 15.39 -20.00 -4.90
CA ASP A 151 15.98 -21.30 -5.26
C ASP A 151 15.20 -21.98 -6.39
N ALA A 152 13.87 -21.89 -6.40
CA ALA A 152 13.07 -22.43 -7.47
C ALA A 152 13.31 -21.73 -8.82
N PHE A 153 13.51 -20.42 -8.83
CA PHE A 153 13.93 -19.67 -10.04
C PHE A 153 15.30 -20.13 -10.55
N SER A 154 16.18 -20.55 -9.65
CA SER A 154 17.49 -21.09 -10.04
C SER A 154 17.41 -22.44 -10.77
N ILE A 155 16.29 -23.15 -10.64
CA ILE A 155 16.01 -24.38 -11.39
C ILE A 155 15.49 -24.05 -12.80
N SER A 156 14.41 -23.25 -12.86
CA SER A 156 13.85 -22.70 -14.10
C SER A 156 12.86 -21.59 -13.78
N GLN A 157 12.55 -20.78 -14.80
CA GLN A 157 11.49 -19.76 -14.70
C GLN A 157 10.15 -20.37 -14.29
N GLU A 158 9.76 -21.51 -14.87
CA GLU A 158 8.51 -22.20 -14.54
C GLU A 158 8.45 -22.62 -13.07
N HIS A 159 9.53 -23.20 -12.53
CA HIS A 159 9.60 -23.57 -11.12
C HIS A 159 9.48 -22.33 -10.21
N GLY A 160 10.17 -21.25 -10.57
CA GLY A 160 10.11 -19.99 -9.83
C GLY A 160 8.72 -19.37 -9.81
N LEU A 161 8.08 -19.25 -10.98
CA LEU A 161 6.72 -18.71 -11.10
C LEU A 161 5.71 -19.53 -10.30
N ASN A 162 5.81 -20.88 -10.35
CA ASN A 162 4.96 -21.76 -9.55
C ASN A 162 5.20 -21.60 -8.05
N ALA A 163 6.45 -21.48 -7.61
CA ALA A 163 6.81 -21.30 -6.21
C ALA A 163 6.31 -19.94 -5.69
N ARG A 164 6.51 -18.86 -6.44
CA ARG A 164 6.02 -17.53 -6.10
C ARG A 164 4.50 -17.49 -5.99
N TYR A 165 3.78 -18.06 -6.96
CA TYR A 165 2.33 -18.15 -6.89
C TYR A 165 1.86 -18.95 -5.67
N ARG A 166 2.52 -20.06 -5.36
CA ARG A 166 2.19 -20.87 -4.19
C ARG A 166 2.34 -20.07 -2.90
N TRP A 167 3.40 -19.27 -2.78
CA TRP A 167 3.58 -18.36 -1.63
C TRP A 167 2.44 -17.35 -1.52
N TYR A 168 2.11 -16.67 -2.62
CA TYR A 168 1.01 -15.72 -2.69
C TYR A 168 -0.34 -16.38 -2.32
N LYS A 169 -0.68 -17.46 -3.00
CA LYS A 169 -1.94 -18.16 -2.79
C LYS A 169 -2.10 -18.66 -1.36
N GLU A 170 -1.11 -19.37 -0.83
CA GLU A 170 -1.19 -19.90 0.54
C GLU A 170 -1.25 -18.77 1.59
N THR A 171 -0.65 -17.60 1.32
CA THR A 171 -0.82 -16.40 2.16
C THR A 171 -2.25 -15.85 2.10
N LEU A 172 -2.84 -15.73 0.90
CA LEU A 172 -4.24 -15.32 0.74
C LEU A 172 -5.21 -16.27 1.46
N ASP A 173 -4.99 -17.58 1.28
CA ASP A 173 -5.80 -18.62 1.94
C ASP A 173 -5.71 -18.50 3.47
N ALA A 174 -4.50 -18.34 4.00
CA ALA A 174 -4.25 -18.19 5.44
C ALA A 174 -4.86 -16.89 5.99
N ALA A 175 -4.74 -15.79 5.27
CA ALA A 175 -5.32 -14.49 5.67
C ALA A 175 -6.86 -14.59 5.78
N TYR A 176 -7.49 -15.28 4.84
CA TYR A 176 -8.91 -15.53 4.91
C TYR A 176 -9.29 -16.49 6.05
N ALA A 177 -8.55 -17.60 6.20
CA ALA A 177 -8.83 -18.59 7.24
C ALA A 177 -8.67 -18.04 8.66
N VAL A 178 -7.66 -17.20 8.90
CA VAL A 178 -7.34 -16.65 10.24
C VAL A 178 -8.17 -15.41 10.55
N TYR A 179 -8.31 -14.50 9.59
CA TYR A 179 -8.87 -13.17 9.82
C TYR A 179 -10.16 -12.88 9.04
N GLY A 180 -10.60 -13.78 8.16
CA GLY A 180 -11.68 -13.47 7.21
C GLY A 180 -11.29 -12.42 6.17
N LEU A 181 -9.99 -12.10 6.06
CA LEU A 181 -9.48 -11.02 5.24
C LEU A 181 -9.47 -11.42 3.77
N LYS A 182 -10.19 -10.64 2.95
CA LYS A 182 -10.15 -10.74 1.49
C LYS A 182 -9.31 -9.60 0.94
N PHE A 183 -8.50 -9.91 -0.06
CA PHE A 183 -7.72 -8.93 -0.77
C PHE A 183 -8.46 -8.44 -2.00
N ASP A 184 -8.45 -7.13 -2.19
CA ASP A 184 -9.06 -6.46 -3.32
C ASP A 184 -8.05 -6.27 -4.45
N TYR A 185 -6.76 -6.13 -4.08
CA TYR A 185 -5.65 -5.92 -4.99
C TYR A 185 -4.44 -6.77 -4.61
N ILE A 186 -3.54 -6.94 -5.56
CA ILE A 186 -2.19 -7.48 -5.38
C ILE A 186 -1.23 -6.61 -6.20
N SER A 187 -0.22 -6.05 -5.55
CA SER A 187 0.91 -5.46 -6.22
C SER A 187 1.84 -6.57 -6.72
N ALA A 188 1.95 -6.71 -8.04
CA ALA A 188 2.57 -7.89 -8.65
C ALA A 188 4.09 -7.88 -8.55
N ASP A 189 4.72 -6.74 -8.86
CA ASP A 189 6.18 -6.63 -8.91
C ASP A 189 6.82 -6.59 -7.52
N GLN A 190 8.13 -6.60 -7.49
CA GLN A 190 8.87 -6.29 -6.28
C GLN A 190 8.86 -4.78 -6.09
N ASN A 191 8.77 -4.33 -4.84
CA ASN A 191 8.83 -2.92 -4.48
C ASN A 191 10.00 -2.20 -5.14
N GLU A 192 9.71 -1.10 -5.81
CA GLU A 192 10.69 -0.15 -6.33
C GLU A 192 11.72 -0.73 -7.31
N THR A 193 11.31 -1.68 -8.11
CA THR A 193 12.16 -2.17 -9.20
C THR A 193 12.01 -1.31 -10.44
N ASP A 194 13.12 -1.16 -11.20
CA ASP A 194 13.14 -0.41 -12.46
C ASP A 194 12.63 -1.22 -13.65
N THR A 195 12.48 -2.52 -13.49
CA THR A 195 12.10 -3.43 -14.56
C THR A 195 10.92 -4.29 -14.15
N PRO A 196 9.74 -4.10 -14.77
CA PRO A 196 8.57 -4.93 -14.49
C PRO A 196 8.82 -6.39 -14.87
N ASP A 197 8.33 -7.31 -14.03
CA ASP A 197 8.36 -8.75 -14.31
C ASP A 197 7.11 -9.17 -15.11
N GLU A 198 7.10 -8.88 -16.41
CA GLU A 198 5.99 -9.19 -17.32
C GLU A 198 5.58 -10.66 -17.23
N ALA A 199 6.55 -11.58 -17.20
CA ALA A 199 6.26 -13.00 -17.14
C ALA A 199 5.49 -13.37 -15.88
N TRP A 200 5.84 -12.77 -14.75
CA TRP A 200 5.13 -12.95 -13.48
C TRP A 200 3.74 -12.31 -13.50
N ILE A 201 3.61 -11.08 -13.98
CA ILE A 201 2.31 -10.38 -14.05
C ILE A 201 1.30 -11.21 -14.86
N LEU A 202 1.70 -11.68 -16.04
CA LEU A 202 0.85 -12.51 -16.89
C LEU A 202 0.52 -13.85 -16.24
N TYR A 203 1.52 -14.47 -15.60
CA TYR A 203 1.32 -15.73 -14.90
C TYR A 203 0.40 -15.57 -13.69
N LEU A 204 0.58 -14.52 -12.89
CA LEU A 204 -0.27 -14.21 -11.75
C LEU A 204 -1.73 -14.03 -12.18
N ARG A 205 -1.98 -13.21 -13.22
CA ARG A 205 -3.34 -12.99 -13.73
C ARG A 205 -3.98 -14.31 -14.19
N TYR A 206 -3.25 -15.08 -14.99
CA TYR A 206 -3.72 -16.39 -15.43
C TYR A 206 -4.09 -17.31 -14.25
N ARG A 207 -3.26 -17.36 -13.23
CA ARG A 207 -3.49 -18.20 -12.05
C ARG A 207 -4.68 -17.71 -11.22
N LEU A 208 -4.80 -16.40 -10.99
CA LEU A 208 -5.95 -15.83 -10.26
C LEU A 208 -7.27 -16.09 -10.99
N ASP A 209 -7.30 -15.98 -12.31
CA ASP A 209 -8.49 -16.22 -13.13
C ASP A 209 -8.92 -17.70 -13.15
N ASN A 210 -7.99 -18.61 -12.97
CA ASN A 210 -8.23 -20.05 -13.09
C ASN A 210 -8.17 -20.81 -11.75
N GLU A 211 -7.98 -20.11 -10.62
CA GLU A 211 -7.89 -20.75 -9.31
C GLU A 211 -9.27 -21.23 -8.84
N LYS A 212 -9.40 -22.56 -8.72
CA LYS A 212 -10.66 -23.22 -8.33
C LYS A 212 -10.73 -23.61 -6.85
N ASN A 213 -9.56 -23.63 -6.19
CA ASN A 213 -9.44 -24.07 -4.80
C ASN A 213 -9.15 -22.86 -3.88
N ALA A 214 -9.84 -21.75 -4.13
CA ALA A 214 -9.73 -20.52 -3.35
C ALA A 214 -10.93 -20.38 -2.40
N PRO A 215 -10.77 -19.79 -1.21
CA PRO A 215 -11.85 -19.56 -0.27
C PRO A 215 -12.82 -18.45 -0.71
N TYR A 216 -12.45 -17.64 -1.69
CA TYR A 216 -13.29 -16.63 -2.35
C TYR A 216 -12.85 -16.49 -3.81
N ASP A 217 -13.55 -15.71 -4.61
CA ASP A 217 -13.28 -15.55 -6.04
C ASP A 217 -12.01 -14.70 -6.30
N TYR A 218 -10.88 -15.38 -6.55
CA TYR A 218 -9.60 -14.73 -6.82
C TYR A 218 -9.56 -14.01 -8.18
N SER A 219 -10.45 -14.33 -9.12
CA SER A 219 -10.53 -13.62 -10.40
C SER A 219 -10.95 -12.16 -10.23
N LYS A 220 -11.50 -11.80 -9.08
CA LYS A 220 -11.88 -10.42 -8.73
C LYS A 220 -10.74 -9.60 -8.14
N ILE A 221 -9.64 -10.24 -7.77
CA ILE A 221 -8.46 -9.52 -7.29
C ILE A 221 -7.83 -8.78 -8.45
N LYS A 222 -7.66 -7.48 -8.29
CA LYS A 222 -7.03 -6.59 -9.26
C LYS A 222 -5.53 -6.59 -9.12
N ILE A 223 -4.81 -6.40 -10.22
CA ILE A 223 -3.35 -6.32 -10.22
C ILE A 223 -2.91 -4.86 -10.31
N VAL A 224 -2.11 -4.44 -9.33
CA VAL A 224 -1.34 -3.20 -9.34
C VAL A 224 0.04 -3.51 -9.90
N ALA A 225 0.55 -2.71 -10.81
CA ALA A 225 1.91 -2.78 -11.33
C ALA A 225 2.39 -1.36 -11.75
N SER A 226 3.70 -1.02 -11.62
CA SER A 226 4.65 -1.93 -11.01
C SER A 226 5.22 -1.41 -9.69
N ASP A 227 4.62 -0.38 -9.10
CA ASP A 227 5.14 0.25 -7.87
C ASP A 227 6.58 0.76 -8.07
N GLU A 228 6.76 1.53 -9.15
CA GLU A 228 8.05 2.01 -9.64
C GLU A 228 8.52 3.30 -8.97
N VAL A 229 9.83 3.43 -8.86
CA VAL A 229 10.52 4.67 -8.50
C VAL A 229 11.40 5.15 -9.65
N GLY A 230 11.21 6.38 -10.08
CA GLY A 230 12.07 7.05 -11.06
C GLY A 230 11.79 6.72 -12.52
N THR A 231 11.47 5.50 -12.88
CA THR A 231 11.13 5.06 -14.22
C THR A 231 9.66 4.64 -14.34
N ARG A 232 9.14 4.58 -15.56
CA ARG A 232 7.73 4.24 -15.82
C ARG A 232 7.62 3.21 -16.94
N ASN A 233 8.54 2.26 -16.91
CA ASN A 233 8.66 1.26 -17.96
C ASN A 233 7.41 0.42 -18.15
N ILE A 234 6.63 0.16 -17.10
CA ILE A 234 5.40 -0.63 -17.23
C ILE A 234 4.37 0.08 -18.12
N ALA A 235 4.18 1.39 -17.96
CA ALA A 235 3.21 2.14 -18.76
C ALA A 235 3.58 2.14 -20.24
N GLU A 236 4.85 2.38 -20.57
CA GLU A 236 5.35 2.31 -21.95
C GLU A 236 5.13 0.92 -22.54
N GLN A 237 5.49 -0.14 -21.83
CA GLN A 237 5.30 -1.51 -22.29
C GLN A 237 3.83 -1.87 -22.50
N MET A 238 2.94 -1.41 -21.62
CA MET A 238 1.50 -1.68 -21.73
C MET A 238 0.84 -1.06 -22.95
N VAL A 239 1.37 0.03 -23.50
CA VAL A 239 0.80 0.68 -24.71
C VAL A 239 0.80 -0.28 -25.90
N ASP A 240 1.90 -0.96 -26.13
CA ASP A 240 2.08 -1.85 -27.28
C ASP A 240 1.84 -3.34 -26.95
N ASN A 241 1.74 -3.70 -25.67
CA ASN A 241 1.53 -5.06 -25.19
C ASN A 241 0.12 -5.25 -24.64
N SER A 242 -0.82 -5.66 -25.48
CA SER A 242 -2.20 -5.85 -25.07
C SER A 242 -2.41 -6.97 -24.02
N PRO A 243 -1.70 -8.11 -24.03
CA PRO A 243 -1.76 -9.08 -22.94
C PRO A 243 -1.38 -8.48 -21.58
N LEU A 244 -0.26 -7.74 -21.52
CA LEU A 244 0.19 -7.08 -20.29
C LEU A 244 -0.82 -6.02 -19.85
N ARG A 245 -1.29 -5.18 -20.77
CA ARG A 245 -2.32 -4.18 -20.49
C ARG A 245 -3.61 -4.79 -19.94
N ASN A 246 -4.02 -5.95 -20.43
CA ASN A 246 -5.22 -6.63 -19.94
C ASN A 246 -5.01 -7.28 -18.57
N ALA A 247 -3.80 -7.65 -18.23
CA ALA A 247 -3.47 -8.27 -16.95
C ALA A 247 -3.38 -7.26 -15.80
N VAL A 248 -3.00 -6.00 -16.10
CA VAL A 248 -2.82 -4.93 -15.11
C VAL A 248 -4.06 -4.06 -15.02
N ASP A 249 -4.57 -3.83 -13.82
CA ASP A 249 -5.73 -2.97 -13.55
C ASP A 249 -5.31 -1.56 -13.16
N VAL A 250 -4.23 -1.42 -12.40
CA VAL A 250 -3.75 -0.17 -11.81
C VAL A 250 -2.26 -0.02 -12.06
N ILE A 251 -1.84 1.19 -12.41
CA ILE A 251 -0.42 1.56 -12.49
C ILE A 251 -0.05 2.26 -11.18
N GLY A 252 0.82 1.64 -10.39
CA GLY A 252 1.32 2.16 -9.13
C GLY A 252 2.63 2.95 -9.32
N LEU A 253 2.68 4.16 -8.81
CA LEU A 253 3.83 5.06 -8.85
C LEU A 253 4.21 5.46 -7.43
N HIS A 254 5.51 5.51 -7.14
CA HIS A 254 6.03 5.86 -5.82
C HIS A 254 6.75 7.21 -5.82
N TYR A 255 6.67 7.90 -4.68
CA TYR A 255 7.42 9.13 -4.31
C TYR A 255 7.38 10.23 -5.37
N THR A 256 8.53 10.47 -6.02
CA THR A 256 8.72 11.52 -7.03
C THR A 256 8.38 11.07 -8.45
N THR A 257 7.87 9.86 -8.61
CA THR A 257 7.46 9.33 -9.92
C THR A 257 6.03 9.80 -10.20
N PHE A 258 5.87 10.55 -11.29
CA PHE A 258 4.56 11.08 -11.70
C PHE A 258 4.14 10.48 -13.02
N GLY A 259 2.84 10.58 -13.32
CA GLY A 259 2.30 10.20 -14.62
C GLY A 259 2.92 10.97 -15.79
N ASP A 260 2.89 10.36 -16.95
CA ASP A 260 3.42 10.91 -18.22
C ASP A 260 2.44 10.66 -19.38
N SER A 261 2.91 10.84 -20.62
CA SER A 261 2.07 10.62 -21.80
C SER A 261 1.58 9.19 -21.96
N TYR A 262 2.35 8.18 -21.50
CA TYR A 262 1.94 6.77 -21.57
C TYR A 262 0.87 6.47 -20.52
N THR A 263 1.04 6.93 -19.28
CA THR A 263 0.03 6.77 -18.23
C THR A 263 -1.26 7.50 -18.59
N ASN A 264 -1.17 8.71 -19.16
CA ASN A 264 -2.33 9.47 -19.62
C ASN A 264 -3.09 8.71 -20.73
N LEU A 265 -2.36 8.19 -21.72
CA LEU A 265 -2.97 7.39 -22.79
C LEU A 265 -3.66 6.13 -22.23
N LEU A 266 -3.03 5.43 -21.28
CA LEU A 266 -3.59 4.24 -20.66
C LEU A 266 -4.85 4.56 -19.82
N ASN A 267 -4.87 5.68 -19.15
CA ASN A 267 -6.04 6.14 -18.40
C ASN A 267 -7.19 6.54 -19.33
N GLU A 268 -6.91 7.40 -20.32
CA GLU A 268 -7.93 7.98 -21.19
C GLU A 268 -8.50 6.97 -22.20
N ALA A 269 -7.63 6.18 -22.85
CA ALA A 269 -8.04 5.28 -23.92
C ALA A 269 -8.41 3.87 -23.44
N TYR A 270 -7.84 3.42 -22.32
CA TYR A 270 -7.99 2.03 -21.84
C TYR A 270 -8.56 1.93 -20.43
N GLY A 271 -8.89 3.05 -19.78
CA GLY A 271 -9.53 3.08 -18.47
C GLY A 271 -8.66 2.53 -17.33
N LYS A 272 -7.32 2.61 -17.45
CA LYS A 272 -6.42 2.17 -16.39
C LYS A 272 -6.34 3.22 -15.30
N GLU A 273 -6.49 2.79 -14.03
CA GLU A 273 -6.29 3.67 -12.90
C GLU A 273 -4.79 3.94 -12.70
N ILE A 274 -4.46 5.18 -12.32
CA ILE A 274 -3.09 5.58 -11.99
C ILE A 274 -3.10 5.98 -10.53
N TRP A 275 -2.31 5.27 -9.73
CA TRP A 275 -2.23 5.52 -8.29
C TRP A 275 -0.87 6.08 -7.91
N TYR A 276 -0.87 7.04 -7.02
CA TYR A 276 0.27 7.33 -6.19
C TYR A 276 0.25 6.30 -5.06
N SER A 277 0.82 5.12 -5.33
CA SER A 277 0.61 3.92 -4.54
C SER A 277 1.48 3.83 -3.31
N GLU A 278 2.52 4.67 -3.20
CA GLU A 278 3.29 4.89 -1.99
C GLU A 278 3.89 6.29 -1.98
N GLY A 279 3.74 7.00 -0.87
CA GLY A 279 4.32 8.31 -0.64
C GLY A 279 5.28 8.29 0.54
N ILE A 280 6.23 9.22 0.54
CA ILE A 280 7.11 9.41 1.69
C ILE A 280 6.28 10.01 2.82
N ALA A 281 6.23 9.32 3.95
CA ALA A 281 5.73 9.93 5.17
C ALA A 281 6.65 11.12 5.51
N PRO A 282 6.13 12.31 5.83
CA PRO A 282 6.95 13.37 6.36
C PRO A 282 7.58 12.83 7.64
N CYS A 283 8.86 12.47 7.55
CA CYS A 283 9.63 12.14 8.72
C CYS A 283 9.58 13.33 9.65
N ASN A 284 9.74 13.11 10.96
CA ASN A 284 9.92 14.14 11.96
C ASN A 284 11.25 14.91 11.75
N VAL A 285 11.49 15.38 10.54
CA VAL A 285 12.62 16.23 10.19
C VAL A 285 12.08 17.65 10.13
N PRO A 286 12.40 18.49 11.11
CA PRO A 286 11.87 19.87 11.17
C PRO A 286 12.09 20.65 9.88
N GLU A 287 13.20 20.39 9.18
CA GLU A 287 13.52 21.01 7.90
C GLU A 287 12.55 20.61 6.79
N LEU A 288 12.10 19.36 6.75
CA LEU A 288 11.13 18.91 5.75
C LEU A 288 9.74 19.51 6.00
N THR A 289 9.36 19.65 7.26
CA THR A 289 8.10 20.29 7.63
C THR A 289 8.11 21.77 7.23
N VAL A 290 9.23 22.47 7.43
CA VAL A 290 9.37 23.87 7.02
C VAL A 290 9.34 23.99 5.49
N GLN A 291 10.00 23.10 4.77
CA GLN A 291 9.99 23.11 3.30
C GLN A 291 8.60 22.78 2.74
N ALA A 292 7.86 21.89 3.36
CA ALA A 292 6.49 21.58 2.98
C ALA A 292 5.58 22.79 3.18
N ASP A 293 5.73 23.51 4.31
CA ASP A 293 4.96 24.72 4.61
C ASP A 293 5.29 25.88 3.65
N GLU A 294 6.56 26.05 3.31
CA GLU A 294 7.02 27.11 2.40
C GLU A 294 6.65 26.84 0.94
N SER A 295 6.64 25.58 0.53
CA SER A 295 6.31 25.19 -0.85
C SER A 295 4.82 25.00 -1.08
N GLY A 296 4.02 24.90 -0.03
CA GLY A 296 2.59 24.59 -0.12
C GLY A 296 2.27 23.20 -0.69
N LEU A 297 3.28 22.34 -0.79
CA LEU A 297 3.19 21.02 -1.36
C LEU A 297 3.90 20.02 -0.45
N VAL A 298 3.12 19.33 0.35
CA VAL A 298 3.59 18.11 1.05
C VAL A 298 4.14 17.18 -0.03
N GLY A 299 5.42 16.88 0.03
CA GLY A 299 6.03 15.91 -0.89
C GLY A 299 6.77 16.48 -2.10
N LYS A 300 6.97 17.80 -2.23
CA LYS A 300 7.77 18.34 -3.34
C LYS A 300 9.28 18.08 -3.21
N ASN A 301 9.75 17.76 -2.01
CA ASN A 301 11.14 17.48 -1.69
C ASN A 301 11.30 16.27 -0.75
N GLY A 302 10.31 15.42 -0.67
CA GLY A 302 10.36 14.16 0.03
C GLY A 302 10.58 13.03 -0.95
#